data_4523bc6ab3165ab8d80116ddd93f8cdf
#
_entry.id   4523bc6ab3165ab8d80116ddd93f8cdf
#
_cell.length_a   1.000
_cell.length_b   1.000
_cell.length_c   1.000
_cell.angle_alpha   90.00
_cell.angle_beta   90.00
_cell.angle_gamma   90.00
#
_symmetry.space_group_name_H-M   'P 1'
#
loop_
_entity.id
_entity.type
_entity.pdbx_description
1 polymer ?
#
loop_
_entity_poly.entity_id
_entity_poly.type
_entity_poly.pdbx_seq_one_letter_code
_entity_poly.pdbx_strand_id
1 'polypeptide(L)'
;MTQDEVLQLQRLEVNISRLGDIVTLQGARIAELEEELRLREEELSRLRTELREICEQSTMSSLATSLKRGSTEEELSQAKEVLDGIIAEVECCIRQLADE
;
A
#
# COMPACT_ATOMS: atom_id res chain seq x y z
N MET A 1 -56.69 10.42 -18.22
CA MET A 1 -55.32 10.79 -18.57
C MET A 1 -55.24 11.18 -20.04
N THR A 2 -54.60 12.30 -20.30
CA THR A 2 -54.29 12.71 -21.65
C THR A 2 -53.13 11.91 -22.19
N GLN A 3 -52.96 11.88 -23.56
CA GLN A 3 -51.82 11.22 -24.20
C GLN A 3 -50.50 11.78 -23.73
N ASP A 4 -50.40 13.10 -23.50
CA ASP A 4 -49.20 13.77 -23.01
C ASP A 4 -48.80 13.30 -21.64
N GLU A 5 -49.77 13.14 -20.70
CA GLU A 5 -49.52 12.63 -19.37
C GLU A 5 -49.02 11.19 -19.41
N VAL A 6 -49.57 10.33 -20.25
CA VAL A 6 -49.12 8.94 -20.45
C VAL A 6 -47.68 8.89 -20.97
N LEU A 7 -47.37 9.75 -21.95
CA LEU A 7 -45.99 9.83 -22.49
C LEU A 7 -44.99 10.30 -21.43
N GLN A 8 -45.38 11.28 -20.61
CA GLN A 8 -44.49 11.75 -19.51
C GLN A 8 -44.26 10.67 -18.47
N LEU A 9 -45.27 9.88 -18.12
CA LEU A 9 -45.13 8.75 -17.21
C LEU A 9 -44.22 7.66 -17.77
N GLN A 10 -44.36 7.36 -19.06
CA GLN A 10 -43.49 6.39 -19.74
C GLN A 10 -42.05 6.84 -19.74
N ARG A 11 -41.77 8.12 -20.00
CA ARG A 11 -40.42 8.69 -19.95
C ARG A 11 -39.85 8.61 -18.53
N LEU A 12 -40.67 8.89 -17.54
CA LEU A 12 -40.25 8.80 -16.14
C LEU A 12 -39.90 7.37 -15.77
N GLU A 13 -40.70 6.39 -16.17
CA GLU A 13 -40.40 4.98 -15.94
C GLU A 13 -39.08 4.55 -16.57
N VAL A 14 -38.83 4.95 -17.84
CA VAL A 14 -37.58 4.66 -18.53
C VAL A 14 -36.38 5.31 -17.82
N ASN A 15 -36.54 6.55 -17.39
CA ASN A 15 -35.49 7.27 -16.67
C ASN A 15 -35.17 6.64 -15.33
N ILE A 16 -36.18 6.22 -14.59
CA ILE A 16 -36.02 5.52 -13.30
C ILE A 16 -35.29 4.20 -13.52
N SER A 17 -35.68 3.43 -14.54
CA SER A 17 -35.03 2.17 -14.90
C SER A 17 -33.56 2.39 -15.24
N ARG A 18 -33.23 3.42 -16.04
CA ARG A 18 -31.84 3.77 -16.39
C ARG A 18 -31.03 4.16 -15.15
N LEU A 19 -31.61 4.96 -14.26
CA LEU A 19 -30.96 5.35 -13.00
C LEU A 19 -30.68 4.11 -12.15
N GLY A 20 -31.64 3.19 -12.06
CA GLY A 20 -31.47 1.93 -11.35
C GLY A 20 -30.30 1.11 -11.90
N ASP A 21 -30.22 1.02 -13.23
CA ASP A 21 -29.11 0.31 -13.90
C ASP A 21 -27.76 0.97 -13.62
N ILE A 22 -27.71 2.30 -13.69
CA ILE A 22 -26.49 3.06 -13.40
C ILE A 22 -26.04 2.84 -11.94
N VAL A 23 -26.97 2.91 -11.02
CA VAL A 23 -26.66 2.69 -9.57
C VAL A 23 -26.13 1.27 -9.36
N THR A 24 -26.73 0.28 -10.02
CA THR A 24 -26.28 -1.12 -9.93
C THR A 24 -24.86 -1.28 -10.48
N LEU A 25 -24.58 -0.69 -11.64
CA LEU A 25 -23.25 -0.74 -12.27
C LEU A 25 -22.21 -0.03 -11.40
N GLN A 26 -22.54 1.14 -10.85
CA GLN A 26 -21.67 1.87 -9.96
C GLN A 26 -21.38 1.09 -8.68
N GLY A 27 -22.39 0.45 -8.11
CA GLY A 27 -22.23 -0.41 -6.95
C GLY A 27 -21.27 -1.58 -7.22
N ALA A 28 -21.42 -2.24 -8.36
CA ALA A 28 -20.51 -3.31 -8.78
C ALA A 28 -19.07 -2.80 -8.95
N ARG A 29 -18.92 -1.62 -9.55
CA ARG A 29 -17.59 -1.01 -9.73
C ARG A 29 -16.94 -0.63 -8.42
N ILE A 30 -17.71 -0.10 -7.47
CA ILE A 30 -17.24 0.22 -6.12
C ILE A 30 -16.75 -1.05 -5.44
N ALA A 31 -17.50 -2.15 -5.52
CA ALA A 31 -17.11 -3.43 -4.94
C ALA A 31 -15.81 -3.96 -5.56
N GLU A 32 -15.65 -3.85 -6.88
CA GLU A 32 -14.40 -4.21 -7.57
C GLU A 32 -13.22 -3.36 -7.08
N LEU A 33 -13.41 -2.05 -6.98
CA LEU A 33 -12.36 -1.13 -6.54
C LEU A 33 -11.97 -1.39 -5.08
N GLU A 34 -12.94 -1.67 -4.21
CA GLU A 34 -12.69 -2.03 -2.82
C GLU A 34 -11.84 -3.30 -2.72
N GLU A 35 -12.15 -4.32 -3.54
CA GLU A 35 -11.38 -5.56 -3.59
C GLU A 35 -9.96 -5.32 -4.13
N GLU A 36 -9.80 -4.51 -5.18
CA GLU A 36 -8.48 -4.13 -5.70
C GLU A 36 -7.66 -3.41 -4.63
N LEU A 37 -8.27 -2.49 -3.89
CA LEU A 37 -7.60 -1.79 -2.79
C LEU A 37 -7.13 -2.76 -1.72
N ARG A 38 -7.98 -3.70 -1.33
CA ARG A 38 -7.64 -4.69 -0.32
C ARG A 38 -6.43 -5.53 -0.76
N LEU A 39 -6.43 -5.98 -2.00
CA LEU A 39 -5.31 -6.76 -2.56
C LEU A 39 -4.02 -5.94 -2.60
N ARG A 40 -4.10 -4.69 -3.00
CA ARG A 40 -2.93 -3.79 -3.03
C ARG A 40 -2.38 -3.50 -1.64
N GLU A 41 -3.26 -3.32 -0.66
CA GLU A 41 -2.87 -3.12 0.73
C GLU A 41 -2.14 -4.35 1.28
N GLU A 42 -2.62 -5.56 0.97
CA GLU A 42 -1.95 -6.81 1.34
C GLU A 42 -0.58 -6.93 0.69
N GLU A 43 -0.48 -6.59 -0.60
CA GLU A 43 0.79 -6.60 -1.32
C GLU A 43 1.78 -5.59 -0.75
N LEU A 44 1.33 -4.38 -0.46
CA LEU A 44 2.17 -3.36 0.18
C LEU A 44 2.68 -3.82 1.54
N SER A 45 1.83 -4.44 2.34
CA SER A 45 2.22 -4.98 3.65
C SER A 45 3.28 -6.06 3.50
N ARG A 46 3.13 -6.95 2.53
CA ARG A 46 4.10 -7.99 2.22
C ARG A 46 5.43 -7.40 1.78
N LEU A 47 5.40 -6.44 0.87
CA LEU A 47 6.61 -5.77 0.38
C LEU A 47 7.35 -5.03 1.49
N ARG A 48 6.64 -4.37 2.38
CA ARG A 48 7.23 -3.70 3.54
C ARG A 48 7.94 -4.69 4.46
N THR A 49 7.33 -5.85 4.68
CA THR A 49 7.92 -6.92 5.50
C THR A 49 9.18 -7.48 4.82
N GLU A 50 9.12 -7.75 3.53
CA GLU A 50 10.29 -8.22 2.75
C GLU A 50 11.42 -7.20 2.77
N LEU A 51 11.09 -5.93 2.60
CA LEU A 51 12.07 -4.84 2.62
C LEU A 51 12.78 -4.77 3.98
N ARG A 52 12.01 -4.87 5.06
CA ARG A 52 12.57 -4.87 6.42
C ARG A 52 13.49 -6.06 6.63
N GLU A 53 13.10 -7.26 6.19
CA GLU A 53 13.91 -8.47 6.30
C GLU A 53 15.22 -8.34 5.53
N ILE A 54 15.17 -7.81 4.30
CA ILE A 54 16.37 -7.57 3.48
C ILE A 54 17.29 -6.58 4.16
N CYS A 55 16.76 -5.50 4.72
CA CYS A 55 17.55 -4.51 5.43
C CYS A 55 18.19 -5.09 6.69
N GLU A 56 17.46 -5.90 7.45
CA GLU A 56 17.99 -6.60 8.62
C GLU A 56 19.11 -7.56 8.24
N GLN A 57 18.93 -8.36 7.18
CA GLN A 57 19.97 -9.28 6.68
C GLN A 57 21.20 -8.54 6.19
N SER A 58 21.02 -7.47 5.45
CA SER A 58 22.12 -6.62 4.97
C SER A 58 22.91 -6.04 6.13
N THR A 59 22.21 -5.56 7.15
CA THR A 59 22.80 -5.01 8.36
C THR A 59 23.61 -6.07 9.11
N MET A 60 23.05 -7.27 9.28
CA MET A 60 23.73 -8.38 9.95
C MET A 60 24.93 -8.87 9.15
N SER A 61 24.83 -8.93 7.82
CA SER A 61 25.96 -9.29 6.95
C SER A 61 27.10 -8.30 7.07
N SER A 62 26.80 -7.02 7.10
CA SER A 62 27.81 -5.96 7.27
C SER A 62 28.49 -6.05 8.63
N LEU A 63 27.72 -6.31 9.68
CA LEU A 63 28.23 -6.49 11.03
C LEU A 63 29.13 -7.72 11.12
N ALA A 64 28.71 -8.85 10.55
CA ALA A 64 29.47 -10.10 10.54
C ALA A 64 30.79 -9.93 9.78
N THR A 65 30.76 -9.20 8.65
CA THR A 65 31.98 -8.91 7.87
C THR A 65 32.95 -8.06 8.69
N SER A 66 32.46 -7.05 9.39
CA SER A 66 33.27 -6.18 10.25
C SER A 66 33.89 -6.97 11.40
N LEU A 67 33.16 -7.87 12.02
CA LEU A 67 33.66 -8.73 13.09
C LEU A 67 34.71 -9.72 12.60
N LYS A 68 34.57 -10.28 11.40
CA LYS A 68 35.52 -11.23 10.81
C LYS A 68 36.88 -10.59 10.49
N ARG A 69 36.93 -9.31 10.28
CA ARG A 69 38.17 -8.58 9.96
C ARG A 69 39.07 -8.34 11.17
N GLY A 70 38.70 -8.82 12.35
CA GLY A 70 39.49 -8.68 13.56
C GLY A 70 39.70 -7.24 13.97
N SER A 71 38.63 -6.51 13.99
CA SER A 71 38.59 -5.06 14.17
C SER A 71 39.09 -4.59 15.53
N THR A 72 39.76 -3.47 15.54
CA THR A 72 40.10 -2.73 16.76
C THR A 72 38.82 -2.13 17.35
N GLU A 73 38.86 -1.67 18.62
CA GLU A 73 37.72 -1.00 19.26
C GLU A 73 37.23 0.19 18.45
N GLU A 74 38.15 0.93 17.83
CA GLU A 74 37.84 2.07 16.98
C GLU A 74 37.05 1.67 15.76
N GLU A 75 37.44 0.58 15.09
CA GLU A 75 36.73 0.04 13.92
C GLU A 75 35.34 -0.49 14.31
N LEU A 76 35.22 -1.13 15.45
CA LEU A 76 33.93 -1.59 15.97
C LEU A 76 33.01 -0.42 16.28
N SER A 77 33.55 0.69 16.83
CA SER A 77 32.78 1.90 17.09
C SER A 77 32.26 2.52 15.78
N GLN A 78 33.11 2.59 14.75
CA GLN A 78 32.72 3.08 13.42
C GLN A 78 31.67 2.19 12.79
N ALA A 79 31.81 0.87 12.90
CA ALA A 79 30.84 -0.09 12.37
C ALA A 79 29.48 0.09 13.06
N LYS A 80 29.48 0.35 14.37
CA LYS A 80 28.27 0.60 15.13
C LYS A 80 27.58 1.90 14.69
N GLU A 81 28.34 2.97 14.43
CA GLU A 81 27.79 4.22 13.92
C GLU A 81 27.13 4.04 12.56
N VAL A 82 27.81 3.30 11.65
CA VAL A 82 27.26 2.99 10.33
C VAL A 82 25.97 2.18 10.46
N LEU A 83 25.96 1.19 11.34
CA LEU A 83 24.81 0.35 11.61
C LEU A 83 23.63 1.19 12.11
N ASP A 84 23.86 2.05 13.10
CA ASP A 84 22.84 2.94 13.67
C ASP A 84 22.31 3.89 12.59
N GLY A 85 23.16 4.39 11.71
CA GLY A 85 22.75 5.22 10.56
C GLY A 85 21.85 4.48 9.59
N ILE A 86 22.19 3.23 9.26
CA ILE A 86 21.38 2.39 8.36
C ILE A 86 20.02 2.10 8.98
N ILE A 87 19.99 1.75 10.25
CA ILE A 87 18.73 1.50 10.98
C ILE A 87 17.85 2.75 10.96
N ALA A 88 18.41 3.92 11.22
CA ALA A 88 17.67 5.18 11.19
C ALA A 88 17.10 5.48 9.80
N GLU A 89 17.86 5.25 8.73
CA GLU A 89 17.40 5.44 7.35
C GLU A 89 16.27 4.46 7.01
N VAL A 90 16.40 3.21 7.40
CA VAL A 90 15.37 2.18 7.17
C VAL A 90 14.09 2.54 7.90
N GLU A 91 14.18 2.95 9.17
CA GLU A 91 13.01 3.40 9.94
C GLU A 91 12.33 4.61 9.31
N CYS A 92 13.10 5.56 8.80
CA CYS A 92 12.60 6.74 8.11
C CYS A 92 11.86 6.33 6.82
N CYS A 93 12.41 5.43 6.02
CA CYS A 93 11.77 4.91 4.81
C CYS A 93 10.47 4.18 5.13
N ILE A 94 10.46 3.38 6.17
CA ILE A 94 9.26 2.64 6.60
C ILE A 94 8.17 3.62 7.03
N ARG A 95 8.50 4.69 7.76
CA ARG A 95 7.55 5.73 8.16
C ARG A 95 6.96 6.44 6.95
N GLN A 96 7.79 6.81 5.98
CA GLN A 96 7.33 7.45 4.75
C GLN A 96 6.36 6.55 3.98
N LEU A 97 6.64 5.26 3.89
CA LEU A 97 5.76 4.30 3.25
C LEU A 97 4.44 4.11 4.01
N ALA A 98 4.49 4.19 5.34
CA ALA A 98 3.29 4.08 6.17
C ALA A 98 2.38 5.31 6.06
N ASP A 99 2.96 6.49 5.80
CA ASP A 99 2.21 7.75 5.70
C ASP A 99 1.59 7.96 4.31
N GLU A 100 1.96 7.18 3.31
CA GLU A 100 1.32 7.17 2.00
C GLU A 100 0.04 6.33 2.02
#